data_0c0fd0d517b5d47648565ef6548ee83c
#
_entry.id   0c0fd0d517b5d47648565ef6548ee83c
#
_cell.length_a   1.000
_cell.length_b   1.000
_cell.length_c   1.000
_cell.angle_alpha   90.00
_cell.angle_beta   90.00
_cell.angle_gamma   90.00
#
_symmetry.space_group_name_H-M   'P 1'
#
loop_
_entity.id
_entity.type
_entity.pdbx_description
1 polymer ?
#
loop_
_entity_poly.entity_id
_entity_poly.type
_entity_poly.pdbx_seq_one_letter_code
_entity_poly.pdbx_strand_id
1 'polypeptide(L)'
;MNAPAGTGLTRLLAGLGAARRREALTHRSWARRGRPSYERLEFLGDSALEVIVRAELMRRHPDADEGDLSWMRQSIVNRAVCARLAQEAGLDELCAGQAPEARRAAARELVGTVNVCGALTEAVIGAAWLELGPEPTAREVIDAFAEPLARAVPGMRDAKTALQERAARERRTVSYRLVRQEGPPQARTFTSQVLIDGRPHGEGSGASKQASEQEAARHALIALREQHD
;
A
#
# COMPACT_ATOMS: atom_id res chain seq x y z
N MET A 1 1.06 -30.03 -10.34
CA MET A 1 0.23 -28.89 -10.84
C MET A 1 0.92 -27.61 -10.36
N ASN A 2 1.63 -26.91 -11.26
CA ASN A 2 2.22 -25.62 -10.94
C ASN A 2 1.09 -24.63 -10.61
N ALA A 3 1.15 -24.03 -9.43
CA ALA A 3 0.29 -22.90 -9.08
C ALA A 3 0.47 -21.80 -10.14
N PRO A 4 -0.59 -21.13 -10.58
CA PRO A 4 -0.45 -20.04 -11.53
C PRO A 4 0.49 -18.99 -10.93
N ALA A 5 1.46 -18.54 -11.73
CA ALA A 5 2.37 -17.45 -11.40
C ALA A 5 1.55 -16.15 -11.33
N GLY A 6 0.98 -15.86 -10.18
CA GLY A 6 0.15 -14.69 -9.91
C GLY A 6 0.45 -14.14 -8.53
N THR A 7 0.11 -12.87 -8.31
CA THR A 7 0.20 -12.23 -6.99
C THR A 7 -0.72 -12.93 -5.98
N GLY A 8 -0.49 -12.76 -4.67
CA GLY A 8 -1.38 -13.28 -3.64
C GLY A 8 -2.85 -12.89 -3.85
N LEU A 9 -3.13 -11.64 -4.35
CA LEU A 9 -4.50 -11.20 -4.66
C LEU A 9 -5.14 -12.00 -5.80
N THR A 10 -4.40 -12.36 -6.84
CA THR A 10 -4.93 -13.20 -7.93
C THR A 10 -5.24 -14.60 -7.47
N ARG A 11 -4.43 -15.17 -6.55
CA ARG A 11 -4.68 -16.49 -5.96
C ARG A 11 -5.88 -16.48 -5.02
N LEU A 12 -6.05 -15.42 -4.19
CA LEU A 12 -7.28 -15.22 -3.41
C LEU A 12 -8.51 -15.19 -4.31
N LEU A 13 -8.49 -14.36 -5.34
CA LEU A 13 -9.63 -14.24 -6.27
C LEU A 13 -9.92 -15.56 -6.97
N ALA A 14 -8.91 -16.33 -7.37
CA ALA A 14 -9.06 -17.63 -8.00
C ALA A 14 -9.70 -18.69 -7.08
N GLY A 15 -9.42 -18.59 -5.76
CA GLY A 15 -9.99 -19.48 -4.74
C GLY A 15 -11.47 -19.24 -4.45
N LEU A 16 -12.03 -18.08 -4.84
CA LEU A 16 -13.43 -17.75 -4.57
C LEU A 16 -14.39 -18.46 -5.53
N GLY A 17 -15.54 -18.86 -5.03
CA GLY A 17 -16.66 -19.30 -5.83
C GLY A 17 -17.20 -18.19 -6.75
N ALA A 18 -17.84 -18.56 -7.84
CA ALA A 18 -18.26 -17.64 -8.89
C ALA A 18 -19.17 -16.49 -8.40
N ALA A 19 -20.03 -16.75 -7.42
CA ALA A 19 -20.94 -15.73 -6.86
C ALA A 19 -20.16 -14.70 -6.04
N ARG A 20 -19.26 -15.14 -5.16
CA ARG A 20 -18.44 -14.28 -4.29
C ARG A 20 -17.44 -13.46 -5.11
N ARG A 21 -16.77 -14.09 -6.09
CA ARG A 21 -15.87 -13.41 -7.02
C ARG A 21 -16.59 -12.29 -7.79
N ARG A 22 -17.80 -12.54 -8.23
CA ARG A 22 -18.63 -11.54 -8.92
C ARG A 22 -19.02 -10.40 -8.00
N GLU A 23 -19.40 -10.67 -6.75
CA GLU A 23 -19.69 -9.66 -5.73
C GLU A 23 -18.45 -8.76 -5.49
N ALA A 24 -17.29 -9.36 -5.23
CA ALA A 24 -16.04 -8.64 -4.97
C ALA A 24 -15.57 -7.74 -6.13
N LEU A 25 -16.03 -8.00 -7.35
CA LEU A 25 -15.71 -7.22 -8.56
C LEU A 25 -16.89 -6.38 -9.08
N THR A 26 -17.97 -6.22 -8.31
CA THR A 26 -19.14 -5.43 -8.74
C THR A 26 -19.13 -4.07 -8.06
N HIS A 27 -18.82 -3.00 -8.82
CA HIS A 27 -18.93 -1.62 -8.32
C HIS A 27 -20.42 -1.22 -8.18
N ARG A 28 -20.71 -0.34 -7.19
CA ARG A 28 -22.09 0.11 -6.88
C ARG A 28 -22.87 0.69 -8.07
N SER A 29 -22.18 1.30 -9.03
CA SER A 29 -22.82 1.93 -10.20
C SER A 29 -23.55 0.94 -11.12
N TRP A 30 -23.23 -0.36 -11.05
CA TRP A 30 -23.92 -1.42 -11.79
C TRP A 30 -24.39 -2.57 -10.90
N ALA A 31 -24.34 -2.39 -9.61
CA ALA A 31 -25.00 -3.29 -8.66
C ALA A 31 -26.51 -3.24 -8.82
N ARG A 32 -27.20 -4.36 -8.54
CA ARG A 32 -28.66 -4.49 -8.63
C ARG A 32 -29.15 -5.59 -7.71
N ARG A 33 -30.48 -5.72 -7.56
CA ARG A 33 -31.07 -6.82 -6.79
C ARG A 33 -30.55 -8.17 -7.30
N GLY A 34 -30.07 -9.03 -6.38
CA GLY A 34 -29.42 -10.30 -6.70
C GLY A 34 -27.97 -10.19 -7.22
N ARG A 35 -27.43 -8.96 -7.33
CA ARG A 35 -26.02 -8.71 -7.65
C ARG A 35 -25.51 -7.54 -6.80
N PRO A 36 -25.13 -7.82 -5.54
CA PRO A 36 -24.65 -6.78 -4.63
C PRO A 36 -23.31 -6.18 -5.08
N SER A 37 -23.01 -4.98 -4.57
CA SER A 37 -21.70 -4.35 -4.74
C SER A 37 -20.68 -4.91 -3.76
N TYR A 38 -19.42 -4.63 -4.04
CA TYR A 38 -18.29 -5.03 -3.19
C TYR A 38 -18.21 -4.29 -1.84
N GLU A 39 -18.97 -3.21 -1.62
CA GLU A 39 -18.81 -2.31 -0.47
C GLU A 39 -18.84 -3.01 0.91
N ARG A 40 -19.69 -4.03 1.06
CA ARG A 40 -19.73 -4.80 2.32
C ARG A 40 -18.50 -5.70 2.50
N LEU A 41 -17.93 -6.17 1.41
CA LEU A 41 -16.70 -6.97 1.42
C LEU A 41 -15.50 -6.06 1.68
N GLU A 42 -15.46 -4.86 1.08
CA GLU A 42 -14.48 -3.80 1.36
C GLU A 42 -14.46 -3.47 2.86
N PHE A 43 -15.63 -3.22 3.46
CA PHE A 43 -15.74 -2.91 4.88
C PHE A 43 -15.12 -3.99 5.79
N LEU A 44 -15.34 -5.27 5.49
CA LEU A 44 -14.71 -6.35 6.24
C LEU A 44 -13.23 -6.50 5.91
N GLY A 45 -12.89 -6.37 4.63
CA GLY A 45 -11.54 -6.57 4.12
C GLY A 45 -10.53 -5.55 4.64
N ASP A 46 -10.95 -4.30 4.82
CA ASP A 46 -10.15 -3.27 5.50
C ASP A 46 -9.72 -3.74 6.89
N SER A 47 -10.66 -4.21 7.71
CA SER A 47 -10.35 -4.71 9.05
C SER A 47 -9.50 -5.98 9.02
N ALA A 48 -9.76 -6.91 8.09
CA ALA A 48 -8.99 -8.14 7.96
C ALA A 48 -7.54 -7.84 7.53
N LEU A 49 -7.33 -6.96 6.56
CA LEU A 49 -6.02 -6.48 6.12
C LEU A 49 -5.24 -5.86 7.27
N GLU A 50 -5.88 -4.98 8.04
CA GLU A 50 -5.29 -4.34 9.21
C GLU A 50 -4.81 -5.35 10.26
N VAL A 51 -5.62 -6.36 10.59
CA VAL A 51 -5.24 -7.40 11.55
C VAL A 51 -4.08 -8.25 11.03
N ILE A 52 -4.14 -8.67 9.76
CA ILE A 52 -3.09 -9.50 9.14
C ILE A 52 -1.74 -8.77 9.16
N VAL A 53 -1.71 -7.51 8.70
CA VAL A 53 -0.47 -6.73 8.62
C VAL A 53 0.09 -6.44 10.01
N ARG A 54 -0.75 -6.09 11.00
CA ARG A 54 -0.30 -5.87 12.38
C ARG A 54 0.29 -7.12 13.01
N ALA A 55 -0.36 -8.28 12.84
CA ALA A 55 0.16 -9.54 13.35
C ALA A 55 1.52 -9.89 12.71
N GLU A 56 1.66 -9.68 11.41
CA GLU A 56 2.90 -9.95 10.69
C GLU A 56 4.02 -8.98 11.10
N LEU A 57 3.73 -7.69 11.32
CA LEU A 57 4.69 -6.71 11.82
C LEU A 57 5.20 -7.08 13.22
N MET A 58 4.32 -7.47 14.14
CA MET A 58 4.72 -7.92 15.48
C MET A 58 5.59 -9.18 15.42
N ARG A 59 5.30 -10.09 14.49
CA ARG A 59 6.10 -11.31 14.29
C ARG A 59 7.49 -11.00 13.71
N ARG A 60 7.60 -10.04 12.79
CA ARG A 60 8.89 -9.65 12.15
C ARG A 60 9.73 -8.75 13.04
N HIS A 61 9.11 -7.95 13.89
CA HIS A 61 9.75 -6.92 14.68
C HIS A 61 9.34 -7.03 16.16
N PRO A 62 9.75 -8.12 16.86
CA PRO A 62 9.31 -8.39 18.24
C PRO A 62 9.74 -7.31 19.24
N ASP A 63 10.83 -6.59 18.96
CA ASP A 63 11.38 -5.55 19.82
C ASP A 63 10.92 -4.12 19.45
N ALA A 64 10.07 -3.96 18.40
CA ALA A 64 9.58 -2.65 18.00
C ALA A 64 8.50 -2.15 18.96
N ASP A 65 8.55 -0.87 19.31
CA ASP A 65 7.52 -0.23 20.12
C ASP A 65 6.20 -0.01 19.33
N GLU A 66 5.14 0.33 20.05
CA GLU A 66 3.82 0.58 19.44
C GLU A 66 3.87 1.69 18.38
N GLY A 67 4.64 2.76 18.63
CA GLY A 67 4.78 3.88 17.71
C GLY A 67 5.44 3.48 16.40
N ASP A 68 6.49 2.65 16.44
CA ASP A 68 7.13 2.09 15.25
C ASP A 68 6.20 1.13 14.50
N LEU A 69 5.51 0.23 15.22
CA LEU A 69 4.53 -0.69 14.62
C LEU A 69 3.38 0.07 13.93
N SER A 70 2.85 1.10 14.57
CA SER A 70 1.79 1.95 14.01
C SER A 70 2.27 2.71 12.78
N TRP A 71 3.49 3.24 12.82
CA TRP A 71 4.07 3.92 11.68
C TRP A 71 4.33 2.96 10.50
N MET A 72 4.92 1.79 10.74
CA MET A 72 5.15 0.77 9.72
C MET A 72 3.83 0.32 9.09
N ARG A 73 2.80 0.04 9.90
CA ARG A 73 1.46 -0.31 9.40
C ARG A 73 0.92 0.77 8.45
N GLN A 74 1.01 2.05 8.81
CA GLN A 74 0.52 3.15 7.98
C GLN A 74 1.26 3.25 6.63
N SER A 75 2.55 2.91 6.59
CA SER A 75 3.33 2.88 5.36
C SER A 75 2.93 1.72 4.43
N ILE A 76 2.46 0.61 4.98
CA ILE A 76 2.05 -0.60 4.26
C ILE A 76 0.57 -0.52 3.86
N VAL A 77 -0.31 -0.25 4.83
CA VAL A 77 -1.76 -0.22 4.62
C VAL A 77 -2.19 1.22 4.36
N ASN A 78 -2.17 1.58 3.10
CA ASN A 78 -2.70 2.85 2.63
C ASN A 78 -3.32 2.70 1.24
N ARG A 79 -4.17 3.66 0.88
CA ARG A 79 -4.96 3.61 -0.35
C ARG A 79 -4.09 3.49 -1.62
N ALA A 80 -2.92 4.12 -1.66
CA ALA A 80 -2.04 4.09 -2.83
C ALA A 80 -1.39 2.71 -3.02
N VAL A 81 -0.92 2.07 -1.94
CA VAL A 81 -0.36 0.71 -1.98
C VAL A 81 -1.45 -0.29 -2.41
N CYS A 82 -2.62 -0.25 -1.78
CA CYS A 82 -3.75 -1.12 -2.15
C CYS A 82 -4.14 -0.95 -3.62
N ALA A 83 -4.18 0.30 -4.12
CA ALA A 83 -4.51 0.57 -5.51
C ALA A 83 -3.48 0.00 -6.49
N ARG A 84 -2.19 0.18 -6.21
CA ARG A 84 -1.11 -0.39 -7.01
C ARG A 84 -1.22 -1.92 -7.08
N LEU A 85 -1.40 -2.58 -5.95
CA LEU A 85 -1.54 -4.04 -5.90
C LEU A 85 -2.78 -4.55 -6.64
N ALA A 86 -3.90 -3.80 -6.60
CA ALA A 86 -5.09 -4.12 -7.38
C ALA A 86 -4.81 -4.07 -8.89
N GLN A 87 -4.12 -3.03 -9.36
CA GLN A 87 -3.75 -2.86 -10.77
C GLN A 87 -2.76 -3.95 -11.21
N GLU A 88 -1.72 -4.24 -10.42
CA GLU A 88 -0.77 -5.33 -10.68
C GLU A 88 -1.47 -6.70 -10.79
N ALA A 89 -2.56 -6.88 -10.04
CA ALA A 89 -3.40 -8.09 -10.08
C ALA A 89 -4.50 -8.04 -11.17
N GLY A 90 -4.65 -6.94 -11.91
CA GLY A 90 -5.66 -6.75 -12.94
C GLY A 90 -7.11 -6.68 -12.42
N LEU A 91 -7.31 -6.34 -11.13
CA LEU A 91 -8.64 -6.29 -10.52
C LEU A 91 -9.51 -5.17 -11.09
N ASP A 92 -8.92 -4.06 -11.49
CA ASP A 92 -9.57 -2.93 -12.17
C ASP A 92 -10.20 -3.37 -13.51
N GLU A 93 -9.44 -4.02 -14.38
CA GLU A 93 -9.95 -4.52 -15.65
C GLU A 93 -11.02 -5.59 -15.46
N LEU A 94 -10.86 -6.50 -14.49
CA LEU A 94 -11.86 -7.49 -14.13
C LEU A 94 -13.16 -6.86 -13.62
N CYS A 95 -13.05 -5.80 -12.82
CA CYS A 95 -14.20 -5.03 -12.32
C CYS A 95 -14.89 -4.27 -13.46
N ALA A 96 -14.13 -3.58 -14.33
CA ALA A 96 -14.67 -2.90 -15.50
C ALA A 96 -15.42 -3.88 -16.44
N GLY A 97 -14.89 -5.09 -16.61
CA GLY A 97 -15.51 -6.16 -17.38
C GLY A 97 -16.88 -6.60 -16.85
N GLN A 98 -17.20 -6.36 -15.58
CA GLN A 98 -18.51 -6.63 -14.98
C GLN A 98 -19.58 -5.56 -15.32
N ALA A 99 -19.17 -4.40 -15.80
CA ALA A 99 -20.09 -3.33 -16.20
C ALA A 99 -20.91 -3.74 -17.44
N PRO A 100 -22.12 -3.19 -17.60
CA PRO A 100 -22.88 -3.32 -18.84
C PRO A 100 -22.04 -2.85 -20.03
N GLU A 101 -22.13 -3.54 -21.16
CA GLU A 101 -21.29 -3.30 -22.34
C GLU A 101 -21.26 -1.83 -22.77
N ALA A 102 -22.42 -1.19 -22.83
CA ALA A 102 -22.55 0.22 -23.20
C ALA A 102 -21.85 1.19 -22.24
N ARG A 103 -21.41 0.74 -21.05
CA ARG A 103 -20.75 1.55 -20.02
C ARG A 103 -19.29 1.15 -19.75
N ARG A 104 -18.74 0.15 -20.46
CA ARG A 104 -17.39 -0.38 -20.17
C ARG A 104 -16.29 0.67 -20.30
N ALA A 105 -16.37 1.58 -21.26
CA ALA A 105 -15.38 2.64 -21.41
C ALA A 105 -15.37 3.58 -20.19
N ALA A 106 -16.53 4.09 -19.79
CA ALA A 106 -16.65 4.92 -18.58
C ALA A 106 -16.34 4.14 -17.28
N ALA A 107 -16.62 2.82 -17.28
CA ALA A 107 -16.28 1.96 -16.14
C ALA A 107 -14.76 1.85 -15.96
N ARG A 108 -13.97 1.70 -17.03
CA ARG A 108 -12.50 1.66 -16.95
C ARG A 108 -11.91 2.93 -16.33
N GLU A 109 -12.39 4.09 -16.76
CA GLU A 109 -11.98 5.36 -16.19
C GLU A 109 -12.31 5.44 -14.69
N LEU A 110 -13.53 5.06 -14.29
CA LEU A 110 -13.99 5.06 -12.91
C LEU A 110 -13.17 4.09 -12.03
N VAL A 111 -12.99 2.84 -12.47
CA VAL A 111 -12.33 1.82 -11.65
C VAL A 111 -10.80 1.98 -11.62
N GLY A 112 -10.20 2.69 -12.58
CA GLY A 112 -8.77 3.02 -12.58
C GLY A 112 -8.37 4.06 -11.53
N THR A 113 -9.33 4.65 -10.83
CA THR A 113 -9.02 5.62 -9.76
C THR A 113 -8.42 4.93 -8.54
N VAL A 114 -7.51 5.63 -7.85
CA VAL A 114 -6.84 5.13 -6.63
C VAL A 114 -7.85 4.65 -5.58
N ASN A 115 -8.97 5.37 -5.43
CA ASN A 115 -9.99 5.01 -4.44
C ASN A 115 -10.68 3.68 -4.78
N VAL A 116 -11.07 3.47 -6.03
CA VAL A 116 -11.77 2.24 -6.42
C VAL A 116 -10.80 1.06 -6.46
N CYS A 117 -9.59 1.24 -7.00
CA CYS A 117 -8.57 0.19 -6.98
C CYS A 117 -8.24 -0.26 -5.55
N GLY A 118 -8.06 0.70 -4.62
CA GLY A 118 -7.83 0.36 -3.21
C GLY A 118 -8.98 -0.43 -2.59
N ALA A 119 -10.23 -0.01 -2.85
CA ALA A 119 -11.43 -0.72 -2.40
C ALA A 119 -11.53 -2.15 -2.97
N LEU A 120 -11.09 -2.38 -4.20
CA LEU A 120 -11.07 -3.73 -4.81
C LEU A 120 -10.11 -4.68 -4.09
N THR A 121 -8.93 -4.20 -3.67
CA THR A 121 -8.00 -4.99 -2.84
C THR A 121 -8.66 -5.42 -1.54
N GLU A 122 -9.24 -4.48 -0.82
CA GLU A 122 -9.95 -4.74 0.44
C GLU A 122 -11.14 -5.69 0.21
N ALA A 123 -11.92 -5.49 -0.86
CA ALA A 123 -13.06 -6.34 -1.19
C ALA A 123 -12.67 -7.80 -1.49
N VAL A 124 -11.59 -8.03 -2.22
CA VAL A 124 -11.06 -9.39 -2.48
C VAL A 124 -10.59 -10.04 -1.18
N ILE A 125 -9.92 -9.29 -0.30
CA ILE A 125 -9.49 -9.79 1.01
C ILE A 125 -10.70 -10.14 1.88
N GLY A 126 -11.70 -9.28 1.96
CA GLY A 126 -12.93 -9.53 2.72
C GLY A 126 -13.73 -10.72 2.18
N ALA A 127 -13.79 -10.89 0.87
CA ALA A 127 -14.39 -12.04 0.23
C ALA A 127 -13.67 -13.35 0.61
N ALA A 128 -12.36 -13.35 0.53
CA ALA A 128 -11.51 -14.49 0.88
C ALA A 128 -11.60 -14.82 2.38
N TRP A 129 -11.64 -13.81 3.24
CA TRP A 129 -11.81 -14.01 4.67
C TRP A 129 -13.09 -14.78 5.01
N LEU A 130 -14.19 -14.46 4.34
CA LEU A 130 -15.48 -15.13 4.56
C LEU A 130 -15.55 -16.54 3.96
N GLU A 131 -14.87 -16.79 2.85
CA GLU A 131 -15.06 -18.02 2.08
C GLU A 131 -13.92 -19.02 2.27
N LEU A 132 -12.67 -18.54 2.35
CA LEU A 132 -11.47 -19.38 2.51
C LEU A 132 -11.02 -19.47 3.98
N GLY A 133 -11.47 -18.53 4.81
CA GLY A 133 -11.08 -18.41 6.22
C GLY A 133 -9.83 -17.57 6.46
N PRO A 134 -9.53 -17.26 7.73
CA PRO A 134 -8.45 -16.35 8.12
C PRO A 134 -7.05 -16.78 7.67
N GLU A 135 -6.67 -18.02 7.93
CA GLU A 135 -5.29 -18.51 7.71
C GLU A 135 -4.88 -18.55 6.23
N PRO A 136 -5.68 -19.12 5.29
CA PRO A 136 -5.37 -19.07 3.87
C PRO A 136 -5.31 -17.63 3.36
N THR A 137 -6.24 -16.77 3.81
CA THR A 137 -6.29 -15.36 3.43
C THR A 137 -5.04 -14.62 3.90
N ALA A 138 -4.63 -14.81 5.16
CA ALA A 138 -3.44 -14.15 5.71
C ALA A 138 -2.17 -14.50 4.92
N ARG A 139 -2.00 -15.77 4.54
CA ARG A 139 -0.85 -16.22 3.76
C ARG A 139 -0.74 -15.47 2.43
N GLU A 140 -1.82 -15.39 1.70
CA GLU A 140 -1.83 -14.74 0.39
C GLU A 140 -1.75 -13.21 0.47
N VAL A 141 -2.29 -12.61 1.54
CA VAL A 141 -2.14 -11.17 1.81
C VAL A 141 -0.67 -10.84 2.13
N ILE A 142 -0.01 -11.64 2.98
CA ILE A 142 1.42 -11.43 3.30
C ILE A 142 2.27 -11.54 2.04
N ASP A 143 1.97 -12.47 1.14
CA ASP A 143 2.65 -12.58 -0.15
C ASP A 143 2.39 -11.36 -1.05
N ALA A 144 1.13 -10.94 -1.19
CA ALA A 144 0.77 -9.77 -1.99
C ALA A 144 1.44 -8.47 -1.48
N PHE A 145 1.60 -8.34 -0.17
CA PHE A 145 2.21 -7.19 0.50
C PHE A 145 3.70 -7.40 0.84
N ALA A 146 4.36 -8.41 0.25
CA ALA A 146 5.74 -8.77 0.61
C ALA A 146 6.72 -7.60 0.43
N GLU A 147 6.62 -6.85 -0.68
CA GLU A 147 7.48 -5.70 -0.96
C GLU A 147 7.23 -4.53 0.01
N PRO A 148 5.99 -4.05 0.25
CA PRO A 148 5.73 -3.05 1.30
C PRO A 148 6.20 -3.50 2.70
N LEU A 149 5.97 -4.77 3.05
CA LEU A 149 6.41 -5.34 4.33
C LEU A 149 7.94 -5.38 4.47
N ALA A 150 8.68 -5.66 3.39
CA ALA A 150 10.15 -5.68 3.42
C ALA A 150 10.75 -4.26 3.58
N ARG A 151 10.08 -3.24 3.06
CA ARG A 151 10.52 -1.84 3.17
C ARG A 151 10.19 -1.20 4.51
N ALA A 152 9.22 -1.74 5.23
CA ALA A 152 8.82 -1.22 6.54
C ALA A 152 9.81 -1.69 7.61
N VAL A 153 10.59 -0.75 8.18
CA VAL A 153 11.61 -1.04 9.19
C VAL A 153 11.41 -0.14 10.41
N PRO A 154 11.67 -0.65 11.65
CA PRO A 154 11.60 0.15 12.87
C PRO A 154 12.58 1.33 12.86
N GLY A 155 12.31 2.34 13.68
CA GLY A 155 13.17 3.52 13.82
C GLY A 155 13.04 4.53 12.69
N MET A 156 12.04 4.37 11.78
CA MET A 156 11.80 5.30 10.67
C MET A 156 10.71 6.35 10.96
N ARG A 157 10.10 6.30 12.15
CA ARG A 157 9.05 7.26 12.57
C ARG A 157 9.54 8.69 12.55
N ASP A 158 10.77 8.90 13.00
CA ASP A 158 11.47 10.18 12.87
C ASP A 158 12.77 10.00 12.06
N ALA A 159 12.60 9.80 10.77
CA ALA A 159 13.70 9.53 9.87
C ALA A 159 14.73 10.68 9.83
N LYS A 160 14.30 11.94 10.05
CA LYS A 160 15.23 13.08 10.11
C LYS A 160 16.16 12.96 11.30
N THR A 161 15.63 12.68 12.49
CA THR A 161 16.43 12.49 13.70
C THR A 161 17.34 11.28 13.57
N ALA A 162 16.81 10.14 13.12
CA ALA A 162 17.61 8.93 12.91
C ALA A 162 18.76 9.14 11.91
N LEU A 163 18.52 9.87 10.82
CA LEU A 163 19.57 10.20 9.85
C LEU A 163 20.60 11.16 10.41
N GLN A 164 20.18 12.17 11.18
CA GLN A 164 21.08 13.11 11.85
C GLN A 164 21.98 12.41 12.87
N GLU A 165 21.42 11.52 13.70
CA GLU A 165 22.20 10.74 14.68
C GLU A 165 23.21 9.82 14.01
N ARG A 166 22.81 9.15 12.92
CA ARG A 166 23.71 8.31 12.12
C ARG A 166 24.85 9.14 11.53
N ALA A 167 24.52 10.24 10.87
CA ALA A 167 25.51 11.13 10.28
C ALA A 167 26.47 11.73 11.32
N ALA A 168 25.96 12.11 12.50
CA ALA A 168 26.78 12.59 13.60
C ALA A 168 27.79 11.55 14.08
N ARG A 169 27.38 10.27 14.20
CA ARG A 169 28.30 9.16 14.53
C ARG A 169 29.40 8.99 13.48
N GLU A 170 29.07 9.19 12.21
CA GLU A 170 29.99 9.12 11.08
C GLU A 170 30.74 10.45 10.81
N ARG A 171 30.52 11.50 11.63
CA ARG A 171 31.07 12.86 11.49
C ARG A 171 30.71 13.50 10.15
N ARG A 172 29.51 13.24 9.65
CA ARG A 172 28.96 13.76 8.41
C ARG A 172 27.91 14.83 8.66
N THR A 173 27.67 15.68 7.69
CA THR A 173 26.67 16.74 7.75
C THR A 173 25.41 16.38 6.96
N VAL A 174 24.22 16.67 7.52
CA VAL A 174 22.93 16.47 6.85
C VAL A 174 22.26 17.81 6.62
N SER A 175 21.80 18.04 5.42
CA SER A 175 20.99 19.20 5.05
C SER A 175 19.85 18.81 4.12
N TYR A 176 18.82 19.66 4.05
CA TYR A 176 17.64 19.43 3.21
C TYR A 176 17.45 20.59 2.25
N ARG A 177 17.06 20.28 1.02
CA ARG A 177 16.76 21.25 -0.02
C ARG A 177 15.38 20.96 -0.60
N LEU A 178 14.50 21.98 -0.63
CA LEU A 178 13.26 21.90 -1.37
C LEU A 178 13.58 21.95 -2.88
N VAL A 179 13.19 20.91 -3.61
CA VAL A 179 13.46 20.76 -5.04
C VAL A 179 12.27 21.23 -5.87
N ARG A 180 11.05 20.89 -5.41
CA ARG A 180 9.82 21.13 -6.16
C ARG A 180 8.65 21.43 -5.24
N GLN A 181 7.73 22.25 -5.74
CA GLN A 181 6.44 22.54 -5.08
C GLN A 181 5.39 22.67 -6.17
N GLU A 182 4.37 21.80 -6.14
CA GLU A 182 3.38 21.66 -7.21
C GLU A 182 1.96 21.56 -6.62
N GLY A 183 0.94 21.80 -7.46
CA GLY A 183 -0.47 21.70 -7.11
C GLY A 183 -1.09 22.96 -6.56
N PRO A 184 -2.44 23.01 -6.51
CA PRO A 184 -3.19 24.15 -5.99
C PRO A 184 -2.99 24.28 -4.46
N PRO A 185 -3.27 25.46 -3.86
CA PRO A 185 -3.03 25.73 -2.44
C PRO A 185 -3.58 24.68 -1.47
N GLN A 186 -4.75 24.10 -1.78
CA GLN A 186 -5.44 23.09 -0.96
C GLN A 186 -4.96 21.65 -1.20
N ALA A 187 -4.14 21.40 -2.23
CA ALA A 187 -3.60 20.08 -2.57
C ALA A 187 -2.13 20.20 -3.03
N ARG A 188 -1.35 21.01 -2.30
CA ARG A 188 0.04 21.27 -2.60
C ARG A 188 0.93 20.10 -2.24
N THR A 189 1.79 19.71 -3.17
CA THR A 189 2.83 18.69 -2.95
C THR A 189 4.20 19.33 -2.93
N PHE A 190 4.98 19.02 -1.91
CA PHE A 190 6.37 19.45 -1.75
C PHE A 190 7.28 18.27 -2.04
N THR A 191 8.38 18.50 -2.75
CA THR A 191 9.44 17.50 -2.96
C THR A 191 10.75 18.06 -2.40
N SER A 192 11.33 17.34 -1.44
CA SER A 192 12.59 17.69 -0.81
C SER A 192 13.65 16.64 -1.09
N GLN A 193 14.89 17.10 -1.14
CA GLN A 193 16.07 16.24 -1.28
C GLN A 193 16.94 16.38 -0.03
N VAL A 194 17.39 15.25 0.50
CA VAL A 194 18.39 15.23 1.58
C VAL A 194 19.80 15.12 0.98
N LEU A 195 20.69 15.91 1.54
CA LEU A 195 22.10 15.93 1.17
C LEU A 195 22.94 15.50 2.38
N ILE A 196 23.87 14.59 2.17
CA ILE A 196 24.88 14.19 3.15
C ILE A 196 26.25 14.65 2.60
N ASP A 197 26.95 15.50 3.34
CA ASP A 197 28.20 16.17 2.90
C ASP A 197 28.02 16.87 1.55
N GLY A 198 26.87 17.51 1.34
CA GLY A 198 26.53 18.22 0.11
C GLY A 198 26.14 17.34 -1.08
N ARG A 199 26.16 16.01 -0.96
CA ARG A 199 25.77 15.07 -2.02
C ARG A 199 24.36 14.55 -1.82
N PRO A 200 23.53 14.42 -2.88
CA PRO A 200 22.19 13.83 -2.79
C PRO A 200 22.22 12.36 -2.33
N HIS A 201 21.35 12.01 -1.37
CA HIS A 201 21.23 10.64 -0.85
C HIS A 201 19.80 10.13 -0.81
N GLY A 202 18.80 11.02 -0.94
CA GLY A 202 17.41 10.63 -1.00
C GLY A 202 16.51 11.81 -1.40
N GLU A 203 15.39 11.51 -2.01
CA GLU A 203 14.36 12.47 -2.38
C GLU A 203 13.00 11.96 -1.89
N GLY A 204 12.15 12.87 -1.41
CA GLY A 204 10.84 12.50 -0.90
C GLY A 204 9.81 13.58 -1.12
N SER A 205 8.56 13.17 -1.29
CA SER A 205 7.43 14.07 -1.51
C SER A 205 6.40 13.95 -0.40
N GLY A 206 5.69 15.06 -0.11
CA GLY A 206 4.68 15.09 0.94
C GLY A 206 3.78 16.33 0.86
N ALA A 207 2.68 16.31 1.62
CA ALA A 207 1.72 17.41 1.69
C ALA A 207 2.25 18.67 2.42
N SER A 208 3.42 18.58 3.04
CA SER A 208 4.13 19.70 3.66
C SER A 208 5.63 19.56 3.43
N LYS A 209 6.37 20.67 3.59
CA LYS A 209 7.84 20.66 3.54
C LYS A 209 8.42 19.66 4.56
N GLN A 210 7.90 19.65 5.78
CA GLN A 210 8.35 18.71 6.82
C GLN A 210 8.10 17.25 6.42
N ALA A 211 6.93 16.93 5.87
CA ALA A 211 6.60 15.58 5.41
C ALA A 211 7.51 15.14 4.25
N SER A 212 7.82 16.03 3.29
CA SER A 212 8.74 15.71 2.19
C SER A 212 10.18 15.52 2.67
N GLU A 213 10.63 16.26 3.69
CA GLU A 213 11.95 16.10 4.29
C GLU A 213 12.07 14.79 5.09
N GLN A 214 11.02 14.38 5.81
CA GLN A 214 10.94 13.08 6.49
C GLN A 214 11.04 11.93 5.48
N GLU A 215 10.30 12.03 4.37
CA GLU A 215 10.33 11.02 3.31
C GLU A 215 11.71 10.95 2.63
N ALA A 216 12.35 12.09 2.35
CA ALA A 216 13.69 12.15 1.80
C ALA A 216 14.74 11.50 2.73
N ALA A 217 14.64 11.77 4.05
CA ALA A 217 15.49 11.15 5.07
C ALA A 217 15.31 9.64 5.13
N ARG A 218 14.07 9.17 5.01
CA ARG A 218 13.74 7.74 4.99
C ARG A 218 14.40 7.03 3.80
N HIS A 219 14.26 7.58 2.60
CA HIS A 219 14.90 7.01 1.40
C HIS A 219 16.43 6.96 1.55
N ALA A 220 17.03 7.99 2.13
CA ALA A 220 18.48 7.98 2.40
C ALA A 220 18.88 6.89 3.40
N LEU A 221 18.10 6.69 4.49
CA LEU A 221 18.39 5.64 5.48
C LEU A 221 18.28 4.23 4.86
N ILE A 222 17.31 3.99 3.98
CA ILE A 222 17.18 2.73 3.26
C ILE A 222 18.38 2.49 2.36
N ALA A 223 18.72 3.47 1.51
CA ALA A 223 19.87 3.36 0.60
C ALA A 223 21.21 3.15 1.34
N LEU A 224 21.38 3.79 2.50
CA LEU A 224 22.57 3.62 3.33
C LEU A 224 22.65 2.24 4.03
N ARG A 225 21.53 1.53 4.22
CA ARG A 225 21.53 0.14 4.73
C ARG A 225 21.93 -0.84 3.64
N GLU A 226 21.36 -0.70 2.45
CA GLU A 226 21.66 -1.57 1.28
C GLU A 226 23.12 -1.51 0.84
N GLN A 227 23.88 -0.47 1.22
CA GLN A 227 25.31 -0.34 0.93
C GLN A 227 26.21 -1.05 1.96
N HIS A 228 25.65 -1.57 3.06
CA HIS A 228 26.42 -2.20 4.15
C HIS A 228 26.11 -3.70 4.32
N ASP A 229 25.16 -4.23 3.55
CA ASP A 229 24.87 -5.65 3.38
C ASP A 229 25.56 -6.19 2.11
#